data_b0df762c3f956a03ffede2b4b9549d81
#
_entry.id   b0df762c3f956a03ffede2b4b9549d81
#
_cell.length_a   1.000
_cell.length_b   1.000
_cell.length_c   1.000
_cell.angle_alpha   90.00
_cell.angle_beta   90.00
_cell.angle_gamma   90.00
#
_symmetry.space_group_name_H-M   'P 1'
#
loop_
_entity.id
_entity.type
_entity.pdbx_description
1 polymer ?
#
loop_
_entity_poly.entity_id
_entity_poly.type
_entity_poly.pdbx_seq_one_letter_code
_entity_poly.pdbx_strand_id
1 'polypeptide(L)'
;MVAAHPDKVDGVKISLLDARREVELRRRLPEGVRCYTGDDFNYPELIAGDERGFSHALLGVFDPLAPLASAAVSTLDTGDTAGFRRILDPTVELSRHLFCAPTRFYKTGVVLLAWLAGHQRHFTMVGGMQSARSLPHLAR
;
A
#
# COMPACT_ATOMS: atom_id res chain seq x y z
N MET A 1 9.41 10.72 21.45
CA MET A 1 8.70 9.51 21.93
C MET A 1 9.34 8.24 21.35
N VAL A 2 9.39 7.99 20.04
CA VAL A 2 10.03 6.79 19.45
C VAL A 2 11.48 6.66 19.87
N ALA A 3 12.28 7.72 19.73
CA ALA A 3 13.70 7.73 20.12
C ALA A 3 13.96 7.52 21.62
N ALA A 4 12.95 7.72 22.48
CA ALA A 4 13.08 7.48 23.92
C ALA A 4 12.77 6.02 24.32
N HIS A 5 12.16 5.25 23.44
CA HIS A 5 11.72 3.87 23.69
C HIS A 5 11.88 2.98 22.45
N PRO A 6 13.08 2.92 21.83
CA PRO A 6 13.29 2.14 20.61
C PRO A 6 13.11 0.64 20.84
N ASP A 7 13.31 0.17 22.06
CA ASP A 7 13.10 -1.21 22.51
C ASP A 7 11.62 -1.65 22.52
N LYS A 8 10.70 -0.69 22.52
CA LYS A 8 9.24 -0.91 22.57
C LYS A 8 8.53 -0.61 21.25
N VAL A 9 9.21 -0.03 20.28
CA VAL A 9 8.63 0.41 19.01
C VAL A 9 9.31 -0.32 17.86
N ASP A 10 8.63 -1.31 17.29
CA ASP A 10 9.12 -2.04 16.12
C ASP A 10 9.18 -1.14 14.87
N GLY A 11 8.19 -0.28 14.69
CA GLY A 11 8.17 0.60 13.54
C GLY A 11 7.05 1.65 13.57
N VAL A 12 7.06 2.48 12.53
CA VAL A 12 6.08 3.55 12.34
C VAL A 12 5.46 3.40 10.95
N LYS A 13 4.12 3.33 10.89
CA LYS A 13 3.39 3.36 9.62
C LYS A 13 3.09 4.79 9.19
N ILE A 14 3.40 5.12 7.93
CA ILE A 14 3.10 6.40 7.29
C ILE A 14 2.04 6.18 6.22
N SER A 15 0.96 6.98 6.24
CA SER A 15 -0.16 6.90 5.28
C SER A 15 -0.54 8.29 4.75
N LEU A 16 0.47 9.09 4.43
CA LEU A 16 0.27 10.49 3.99
C LEU A 16 0.04 10.63 2.48
N LEU A 17 0.25 9.59 1.67
CA LEU A 17 0.25 9.65 0.19
C LEU A 17 1.23 10.73 -0.33
N ASP A 18 2.36 10.88 0.33
CA ASP A 18 3.42 11.84 0.05
C ASP A 18 4.78 11.17 0.30
N ALA A 19 5.36 10.62 -0.76
CA ALA A 19 6.61 9.87 -0.72
C ALA A 19 7.76 10.69 -0.10
N ARG A 20 7.84 12.00 -0.40
CA ARG A 20 8.92 12.86 0.09
C ARG A 20 8.90 12.94 1.62
N ARG A 21 7.71 13.17 2.19
CA ARG A 21 7.55 13.24 3.66
C ARG A 21 7.83 11.90 4.32
N GLU A 22 7.45 10.80 3.70
CA GLU A 22 7.75 9.47 4.21
C GLU A 22 9.26 9.22 4.23
N VAL A 23 9.96 9.51 3.13
CA VAL A 23 11.42 9.38 3.06
C VAL A 23 12.13 10.27 4.10
N GLU A 24 11.68 11.52 4.27
CA GLU A 24 12.23 12.43 5.29
C GLU A 24 12.05 11.84 6.71
N LEU A 25 10.88 11.27 7.01
CA LEU A 25 10.63 10.66 8.32
C LEU A 25 11.44 9.38 8.49
N ARG A 26 11.47 8.49 7.49
CA ARG A 26 12.27 7.26 7.49
C ARG A 26 13.72 7.53 7.88
N ARG A 27 14.30 8.60 7.31
CA ARG A 27 15.69 9.01 7.57
C ARG A 27 15.95 9.54 9.00
N ARG A 28 14.89 9.83 9.76
CA ARG A 28 14.93 10.30 11.16
C ARG A 28 14.63 9.23 12.18
N LEU A 29 14.18 8.05 11.75
CA LEU A 29 13.90 6.97 12.67
C LEU A 29 15.20 6.47 13.30
N PRO A 30 15.18 6.09 14.59
CA PRO A 30 16.31 5.44 15.23
C PRO A 30 16.68 4.13 14.52
N GLU A 31 17.94 3.73 14.66
CA GLU A 31 18.39 2.42 14.19
C GLU A 31 17.51 1.29 14.78
N GLY A 32 17.17 0.31 13.95
CA GLY A 32 16.30 -0.82 14.32
C GLY A 32 14.80 -0.51 14.26
N VAL A 33 14.37 0.75 14.13
CA VAL A 33 12.96 1.11 14.00
C VAL A 33 12.56 1.16 12.52
N ARG A 34 11.63 0.31 12.12
CA ARG A 34 11.18 0.19 10.72
C ARG A 34 10.26 1.33 10.28
N CYS A 35 10.34 1.73 9.02
CA CYS A 35 9.32 2.51 8.36
C CYS A 35 8.40 1.57 7.58
N TYR A 36 7.09 1.65 7.81
CA TYR A 36 6.08 0.94 7.04
C TYR A 36 5.34 1.94 6.15
N THR A 37 5.40 1.75 4.84
CA THR A 37 4.62 2.57 3.93
C THR A 37 3.16 2.15 3.91
N GLY A 38 2.27 3.12 4.03
CA GLY A 38 0.85 3.04 3.72
C GLY A 38 0.49 4.00 2.60
N ASP A 39 1.47 4.38 1.78
CA ASP A 39 1.28 5.25 0.61
C ASP A 39 0.84 4.42 -0.60
N ASP A 40 -0.46 4.32 -0.80
CA ASP A 40 -1.07 3.57 -1.89
C ASP A 40 -0.84 4.21 -3.27
N PHE A 41 -0.10 5.33 -3.38
CA PHE A 41 0.22 6.00 -4.65
C PHE A 41 1.67 5.81 -5.11
N ASN A 42 2.61 5.70 -4.15
CA ASN A 42 4.03 5.72 -4.44
C ASN A 42 4.76 4.47 -3.88
N TYR A 43 4.02 3.43 -3.52
CA TYR A 43 4.56 2.24 -2.86
C TYR A 43 5.68 1.52 -3.61
N PRO A 44 5.71 1.42 -4.96
CA PRO A 44 6.82 0.72 -5.60
C PRO A 44 8.16 1.43 -5.37
N GLU A 45 8.16 2.77 -5.40
CA GLU A 45 9.35 3.57 -5.12
C GLU A 45 9.78 3.44 -3.66
N LEU A 46 8.83 3.55 -2.72
CA LEU A 46 9.09 3.53 -1.29
C LEU A 46 9.58 2.17 -0.80
N ILE A 47 9.05 1.08 -1.37
CA ILE A 47 9.46 -0.30 -1.03
C ILE A 47 10.79 -0.64 -1.68
N ALA A 48 11.03 -0.28 -2.94
CA ALA A 48 12.34 -0.46 -3.57
C ALA A 48 13.43 0.31 -2.83
N GLY A 49 13.08 1.48 -2.30
CA GLY A 49 13.97 2.30 -1.50
C GLY A 49 15.05 3.01 -2.30
N ASP A 50 16.04 3.49 -1.57
CA ASP A 50 17.23 4.20 -2.06
C ASP A 50 18.48 3.71 -1.33
N GLU A 51 19.66 4.28 -1.62
CA GLU A 51 20.95 3.94 -0.99
C GLU A 51 20.94 4.08 0.55
N ARG A 52 19.94 4.77 1.12
CA ARG A 52 19.82 5.07 2.55
C ARG A 52 18.75 4.24 3.25
N GLY A 53 18.06 3.35 2.52
CA GLY A 53 17.07 2.43 3.07
C GLY A 53 15.76 2.38 2.28
N PHE A 54 14.82 1.60 2.80
CA PHE A 54 13.54 1.30 2.17
C PHE A 54 12.41 1.32 3.20
N SER A 55 11.17 1.32 2.75
CA SER A 55 10.00 1.16 3.61
C SER A 55 9.41 -0.24 3.45
N HIS A 56 9.06 -0.86 4.57
CA HIS A 56 8.31 -2.13 4.56
C HIS A 56 6.88 -1.88 4.08
N ALA A 57 6.30 -2.85 3.38
CA ALA A 57 4.94 -2.74 2.86
C ALA A 57 3.87 -2.97 3.93
N LEU A 58 2.93 -2.03 4.08
CA LEU A 58 1.72 -2.17 4.90
C LEU A 58 0.57 -1.36 4.29
N LEU A 59 0.04 -1.82 3.16
CA LEU A 59 -0.76 -1.08 2.19
C LEU A 59 -2.16 -1.66 2.03
N GLY A 60 -3.15 -0.78 1.89
CA GLY A 60 -4.52 -1.18 1.62
C GLY A 60 -4.72 -1.75 0.21
N VAL A 61 -3.95 -1.29 -0.78
CA VAL A 61 -4.05 -1.82 -2.14
C VAL A 61 -3.54 -3.26 -2.25
N PHE A 62 -2.70 -3.74 -1.33
CA PHE A 62 -2.22 -5.11 -1.36
C PHE A 62 -3.29 -6.15 -0.98
N ASP A 63 -4.38 -5.75 -0.33
CA ASP A 63 -5.49 -6.67 -0.03
C ASP A 63 -6.02 -7.36 -1.30
N PRO A 64 -6.47 -6.63 -2.35
CA PRO A 64 -6.94 -7.27 -3.58
C PRO A 64 -5.82 -7.76 -4.50
N LEU A 65 -4.57 -7.33 -4.29
CA LEU A 65 -3.41 -7.65 -5.11
C LEU A 65 -2.42 -8.59 -4.43
N ALA A 66 -2.83 -9.27 -3.36
CA ALA A 66 -1.94 -10.06 -2.51
C ALA A 66 -1.01 -11.04 -3.26
N PRO A 67 -1.47 -11.81 -4.27
CA PRO A 67 -0.60 -12.70 -5.02
C PRO A 67 0.49 -11.95 -5.81
N LEU A 68 0.13 -10.82 -6.45
CA LEU A 68 1.09 -9.99 -7.19
C LEU A 68 2.08 -9.32 -6.24
N ALA A 69 1.59 -8.78 -5.12
CA ALA A 69 2.41 -8.14 -4.11
C ALA A 69 3.42 -9.12 -3.52
N SER A 70 3.00 -10.34 -3.19
CA SER A 70 3.87 -11.40 -2.69
C SER A 70 4.94 -11.77 -3.70
N ALA A 71 4.56 -12.00 -4.97
CA ALA A 71 5.50 -12.31 -6.03
C ALA A 71 6.52 -11.18 -6.23
N ALA A 72 6.08 -9.92 -6.22
CA ALA A 72 6.95 -8.77 -6.39
C ALA A 72 7.95 -8.64 -5.23
N VAL A 73 7.48 -8.71 -3.98
CA VAL A 73 8.37 -8.58 -2.82
C VAL A 73 9.42 -9.71 -2.80
N SER A 74 9.04 -10.93 -3.20
CA SER A 74 9.98 -12.06 -3.29
C SER A 74 11.11 -11.81 -4.31
N THR A 75 10.92 -10.98 -5.33
CA THR A 75 12.02 -10.64 -6.24
C THR A 75 13.08 -9.75 -5.57
N LEU A 76 12.69 -8.93 -4.61
CA LEU A 76 13.65 -8.11 -3.84
C LEU A 76 14.57 -8.96 -2.95
N ASP A 77 14.07 -10.10 -2.45
CA ASP A 77 14.89 -11.03 -1.66
C ASP A 77 16.07 -11.60 -2.46
N THR A 78 15.93 -11.62 -3.79
CA THR A 78 16.98 -12.03 -4.74
C THR A 78 17.72 -10.85 -5.38
N GLY A 79 17.41 -9.62 -4.99
CA GLY A 79 18.02 -8.40 -5.54
C GLY A 79 17.48 -7.99 -6.92
N ASP A 80 16.41 -8.63 -7.43
CA ASP A 80 15.81 -8.29 -8.73
C ASP A 80 14.82 -7.11 -8.60
N THR A 81 15.35 -5.91 -8.43
CA THR A 81 14.57 -4.67 -8.41
C THR A 81 13.81 -4.42 -9.72
N ALA A 82 14.38 -4.84 -10.86
CA ALA A 82 13.71 -4.70 -12.16
C ALA A 82 12.48 -5.61 -12.24
N GLY A 83 12.58 -6.85 -11.75
CA GLY A 83 11.46 -7.78 -11.63
C GLY A 83 10.36 -7.24 -10.72
N PHE A 84 10.74 -6.71 -9.57
CA PHE A 84 9.82 -6.04 -8.64
C PHE A 84 9.02 -4.92 -9.32
N ARG A 85 9.72 -4.00 -9.99
CA ARG A 85 9.10 -2.88 -10.72
C ARG A 85 8.16 -3.37 -11.81
N ARG A 86 8.59 -4.34 -12.61
CA ARG A 86 7.79 -4.92 -13.70
C ARG A 86 6.46 -5.48 -13.21
N ILE A 87 6.40 -6.01 -11.99
CA ILE A 87 5.17 -6.57 -11.39
C ILE A 87 4.30 -5.46 -10.79
N LEU A 88 4.87 -4.52 -10.03
CA LEU A 88 4.08 -3.55 -9.25
C LEU A 88 3.79 -2.24 -9.97
N ASP A 89 4.67 -1.71 -10.81
CA ASP A 89 4.44 -0.42 -11.46
C ASP A 89 3.11 -0.40 -12.26
N PRO A 90 2.71 -1.46 -12.98
CA PRO A 90 1.41 -1.49 -13.67
C PRO A 90 0.20 -1.39 -12.74
N THR A 91 0.34 -1.73 -11.46
CA THR A 91 -0.78 -1.70 -10.49
C THR A 91 -1.03 -0.31 -9.89
N VAL A 92 -0.11 0.64 -10.10
CA VAL A 92 -0.19 1.99 -9.50
C VAL A 92 -1.40 2.76 -10.02
N GLU A 93 -1.74 2.63 -11.29
CA GLU A 93 -2.90 3.32 -11.86
C GLU A 93 -4.21 2.83 -11.21
N LEU A 94 -4.38 1.51 -11.07
CA LEU A 94 -5.50 0.94 -10.32
C LEU A 94 -5.54 1.45 -8.88
N SER A 95 -4.41 1.47 -8.20
CA SER A 95 -4.33 1.98 -6.82
C SER A 95 -4.75 3.44 -6.74
N ARG A 96 -4.24 4.29 -7.62
CA ARG A 96 -4.62 5.72 -7.69
C ARG A 96 -6.11 5.91 -7.95
N HIS A 97 -6.71 5.03 -8.74
CA HIS A 97 -8.15 5.04 -8.98
C HIS A 97 -8.94 4.67 -7.73
N LEU A 98 -8.58 3.57 -7.05
CA LEU A 98 -9.26 3.11 -5.84
C LEU A 98 -9.15 4.11 -4.67
N PHE A 99 -7.96 4.68 -4.50
CA PHE A 99 -7.63 5.59 -3.39
C PHE A 99 -7.81 7.07 -3.72
N CYS A 100 -8.39 7.44 -4.87
CA CYS A 100 -8.67 8.82 -5.19
C CYS A 100 -9.60 9.47 -4.15
N ALA A 101 -9.57 10.80 -4.08
CA ALA A 101 -10.41 11.52 -3.12
C ALA A 101 -11.91 11.27 -3.34
N PRO A 102 -12.70 11.16 -2.28
CA PRO A 102 -12.34 11.09 -0.86
C PRO A 102 -11.75 9.72 -0.50
N THR A 103 -10.46 9.70 -0.16
CA THR A 103 -9.67 8.46 0.05
C THR A 103 -10.31 7.49 1.06
N ARG A 104 -11.04 8.00 2.07
CA ARG A 104 -11.73 7.16 3.08
C ARG A 104 -12.71 6.12 2.48
N PHE A 105 -13.10 6.27 1.22
CA PHE A 105 -14.02 5.34 0.54
C PHE A 105 -13.31 4.27 -0.31
N TYR A 106 -11.99 4.16 -0.23
CA TYR A 106 -11.20 3.19 -1.00
C TYR A 106 -11.66 1.74 -0.79
N LYS A 107 -12.14 1.40 0.42
CA LYS A 107 -12.62 0.04 0.74
C LYS A 107 -13.74 -0.43 -0.17
N THR A 108 -14.55 0.47 -0.73
CA THR A 108 -15.59 0.10 -1.70
C THR A 108 -14.97 -0.58 -2.93
N GLY A 109 -13.88 -0.03 -3.46
CA GLY A 109 -13.17 -0.64 -4.57
C GLY A 109 -12.45 -1.94 -4.19
N VAL A 110 -11.82 -1.98 -3.01
CA VAL A 110 -11.17 -3.21 -2.49
C VAL A 110 -12.18 -4.35 -2.39
N VAL A 111 -13.36 -4.09 -1.83
CA VAL A 111 -14.42 -5.11 -1.68
C VAL A 111 -15.02 -5.52 -3.03
N LEU A 112 -15.13 -4.58 -3.98
CA LEU A 112 -15.51 -4.90 -5.35
C LEU A 112 -14.53 -5.90 -5.98
N LEU A 113 -13.23 -5.63 -5.89
CA LEU A 113 -12.20 -6.53 -6.44
C LEU A 113 -12.22 -7.90 -5.74
N ALA A 114 -12.42 -7.94 -4.43
CA ALA A 114 -12.57 -9.19 -3.69
C ALA A 114 -13.80 -9.99 -4.14
N TRP A 115 -14.91 -9.33 -4.45
CA TRP A 115 -16.09 -9.96 -5.01
C TRP A 115 -15.84 -10.49 -6.43
N LEU A 116 -15.24 -9.69 -7.30
CA LEU A 116 -14.90 -10.10 -8.66
C LEU A 116 -13.92 -11.28 -8.69
N ALA A 117 -12.99 -11.32 -7.73
CA ALA A 117 -12.05 -12.42 -7.57
C ALA A 117 -12.66 -13.68 -6.89
N GLY A 118 -13.94 -13.65 -6.52
CA GLY A 118 -14.63 -14.80 -5.92
C GLY A 118 -14.37 -15.00 -4.42
N HIS A 119 -13.70 -14.06 -3.74
CA HIS A 119 -13.41 -14.16 -2.31
C HIS A 119 -14.64 -13.91 -1.43
N GLN A 120 -15.70 -13.32 -1.97
CA GLN A 120 -16.99 -13.20 -1.30
C GLN A 120 -18.13 -13.38 -2.30
N ARG A 121 -19.32 -13.80 -1.78
CA ARG A 121 -20.47 -14.19 -2.62
C ARG A 121 -21.24 -13.02 -3.23
N HIS A 122 -21.11 -11.83 -2.65
CA HIS A 122 -21.87 -10.63 -3.06
C HIS A 122 -21.08 -9.37 -2.75
N PHE A 123 -21.40 -8.31 -3.48
CA PHE A 123 -20.85 -6.97 -3.24
C PHE A 123 -21.68 -6.23 -2.19
N THR A 124 -21.54 -6.62 -0.94
CA THR A 124 -22.23 -6.00 0.20
C THR A 124 -21.23 -5.64 1.28
N MET A 125 -21.37 -4.46 1.84
CA MET A 125 -20.51 -3.94 2.89
C MET A 125 -21.35 -3.52 4.11
N VAL A 126 -20.73 -3.61 5.30
CA VAL A 126 -21.35 -3.13 6.54
C VAL A 126 -21.77 -1.67 6.40
N GLY A 127 -22.97 -1.35 6.89
CA GLY A 127 -23.50 0.02 6.83
C GLY A 127 -23.82 0.54 5.44
N GLY A 128 -23.96 -0.34 4.43
CA GLY A 128 -24.28 0.08 3.06
C GLY A 128 -23.13 0.78 2.33
N MET A 129 -21.89 0.60 2.79
CA MET A 129 -20.72 1.29 2.26
C MET A 129 -20.36 0.90 0.81
N GLN A 130 -20.98 -0.14 0.24
CA GLN A 130 -20.82 -0.45 -1.19
C GLN A 130 -21.30 0.68 -2.10
N SER A 131 -22.19 1.56 -1.63
CA SER A 131 -22.66 2.74 -2.37
C SER A 131 -21.82 4.01 -2.13
N ALA A 132 -20.73 3.93 -1.40
CA ALA A 132 -19.84 5.07 -1.17
C ALA A 132 -19.04 5.49 -2.41
N ARG A 133 -19.00 4.65 -3.46
CA ARG A 133 -18.51 4.97 -4.80
C ARG A 133 -19.61 4.68 -5.82
N SER A 134 -19.73 5.49 -6.85
CA SER A 134 -20.69 5.28 -7.92
C SER A 134 -20.31 4.11 -8.83
N LEU A 135 -21.29 3.47 -9.45
CA LEU A 135 -21.03 2.42 -10.44
C LEU A 135 -20.15 2.91 -11.62
N PRO A 136 -20.35 4.11 -12.20
CA PRO A 136 -19.44 4.62 -13.23
C PRO A 136 -18.00 4.79 -12.75
N HIS A 137 -17.78 5.09 -11.47
CA HIS A 137 -16.42 5.12 -10.92
C HIS A 137 -15.83 3.70 -10.82
N LEU A 138 -16.61 2.73 -10.35
CA LEU A 138 -16.15 1.36 -10.16
C LEU A 138 -15.94 0.58 -11.46
N ALA A 139 -16.54 1.02 -12.57
CA ALA A 139 -16.47 0.35 -13.87
C ALA A 139 -15.31 0.84 -14.78
N ARG A 140 -14.50 1.75 -14.30
CA ARG A 140 -13.29 2.25 -15.01
C ARG A 140 -12.08 1.37 -14.74
#